data_1213ff2e3e719f645b71cb69aef4e283
#
_entry.id   1213ff2e3e719f645b71cb69aef4e283
#
_cell.length_a   1.000
_cell.length_b   1.000
_cell.length_c   1.000
_cell.angle_alpha   90.00
_cell.angle_beta   90.00
_cell.angle_gamma   90.00
#
_symmetry.space_group_name_H-M   'P 1'
#
loop_
_entity.id
_entity.type
_entity.pdbx_description
1 polymer ?
#
loop_
_entity_poly.entity_id
_entity_poly.type
_entity_poly.pdbx_seq_one_letter_code
_entity_poly.pdbx_strand_id
1 'polypeptide(L)'
;VHPTSVDGSLTPGSAELDEGVLADTDYRLPISISNSFGVPSRDPDEWQPDMRRAIAAAGPGQVLLPSFQGSRVEGMSGDDYIADHVATARLVCETGADLMEMNTSCPNEGHNRLLCHDPHLVGRITEAVKGEIGDRPLIVKLAYIPPTEVEGGWGPDRRVIDDAALELMVRQTAARGTVQAFSTINTISARLVDANGGQALPGKGRDRSGVCGSAIRGAGLDMVSRLAAIRERLGLDYAIIGVGGVVAPEDYRAYRAAGADVVMSATGAMWDAELARKIKADD
;
A
#
# COMPACT_ATOMS: atom_id res chain seq x y z
N VAL A 1 -13.63 -1.89 -12.09
CA VAL A 1 -13.17 -0.52 -11.84
C VAL A 1 -14.34 0.39 -12.09
N HIS A 2 -14.65 1.26 -11.12
CA HIS A 2 -15.71 2.25 -11.23
C HIS A 2 -15.12 3.62 -10.92
N PRO A 3 -15.43 4.66 -11.69
CA PRO A 3 -15.10 6.02 -11.31
C PRO A 3 -15.77 6.38 -9.99
N THR A 4 -15.15 7.21 -9.21
CA THR A 4 -15.71 7.74 -7.96
C THR A 4 -15.62 9.25 -7.97
N SER A 5 -16.71 9.91 -7.62
CA SER A 5 -16.75 11.37 -7.46
C SER A 5 -16.32 11.74 -6.05
N VAL A 6 -15.02 11.63 -5.78
CA VAL A 6 -14.49 12.03 -4.49
C VAL A 6 -13.55 13.19 -4.69
N ASP A 7 -13.94 14.34 -4.19
CA ASP A 7 -13.09 15.50 -4.05
C ASP A 7 -12.43 15.47 -2.68
N GLY A 8 -11.11 15.37 -2.67
CA GLY A 8 -10.35 15.59 -1.46
C GLY A 8 -9.72 14.37 -0.85
N SER A 9 -9.46 14.45 0.43
CA SER A 9 -8.69 13.47 1.19
C SER A 9 -9.61 12.49 1.90
N LEU A 10 -9.73 11.27 1.40
CA LEU A 10 -10.31 10.18 2.16
C LEU A 10 -9.31 9.70 3.21
N THR A 11 -9.74 9.69 4.46
CA THR A 11 -9.01 9.09 5.56
C THR A 11 -9.88 8.02 6.23
N PRO A 12 -9.34 6.82 6.52
CA PRO A 12 -10.08 5.80 7.25
C PRO A 12 -10.58 6.34 8.61
N GLY A 13 -11.78 5.94 8.99
CA GLY A 13 -12.41 6.39 10.22
C GLY A 13 -13.20 7.71 10.10
N SER A 14 -13.25 8.33 8.92
CA SER A 14 -14.20 9.42 8.68
C SER A 14 -15.61 8.88 8.46
N ALA A 15 -16.62 9.61 8.96
CA ALA A 15 -18.02 9.25 8.77
C ALA A 15 -18.40 9.15 7.28
N GLU A 16 -17.80 9.97 6.42
CA GLU A 16 -18.02 9.97 4.97
C GLU A 16 -17.74 8.64 4.30
N LEU A 17 -16.75 7.89 4.79
CA LEU A 17 -16.43 6.55 4.27
C LEU A 17 -17.49 5.50 4.62
N ASP A 18 -18.18 5.67 5.72
CA ASP A 18 -19.26 4.79 6.17
C ASP A 18 -20.61 5.25 5.65
N GLU A 19 -20.83 6.55 5.48
CA GLU A 19 -22.03 7.12 4.84
C GLU A 19 -22.10 6.75 3.35
N GLY A 20 -20.97 6.59 2.70
CA GLY A 20 -20.85 6.12 1.34
C GLY A 20 -20.16 7.13 0.42
N VAL A 21 -19.35 6.60 -0.45
CA VAL A 21 -18.68 7.33 -1.52
C VAL A 21 -19.43 7.08 -2.82
N LEU A 22 -19.86 8.15 -3.50
CA LEU A 22 -20.57 8.03 -4.76
C LEU A 22 -19.67 7.37 -5.82
N ALA A 23 -20.15 6.26 -6.37
CA ALA A 23 -19.60 5.64 -7.57
C ALA A 23 -20.53 5.96 -8.75
N ASP A 24 -20.00 6.60 -9.77
CA ASP A 24 -20.74 6.94 -10.98
C ASP A 24 -20.11 6.34 -12.25
N THR A 25 -20.52 6.78 -13.41
CA THR A 25 -19.99 6.33 -14.70
C THR A 25 -19.07 7.36 -15.35
N ASP A 26 -18.91 8.52 -14.73
CA ASP A 26 -18.16 9.63 -15.31
C ASP A 26 -16.74 9.69 -14.73
N TYR A 27 -15.75 9.55 -15.60
CA TYR A 27 -14.36 9.79 -15.23
C TYR A 27 -14.08 11.28 -15.22
N ARG A 28 -13.65 11.78 -14.05
CA ARG A 28 -13.35 13.20 -13.84
C ARG A 28 -11.90 13.38 -13.41
N LEU A 29 -11.36 14.55 -13.68
CA LEU A 29 -10.04 14.94 -13.17
C LEU A 29 -10.21 15.82 -11.92
N PRO A 30 -9.34 15.65 -10.91
CA PRO A 30 -8.27 14.64 -10.82
C PRO A 30 -8.85 13.23 -10.62
N ILE A 31 -8.28 12.25 -11.31
CA ILE A 31 -8.85 10.90 -11.41
C ILE A 31 -8.85 10.15 -10.08
N SER A 32 -10.02 9.64 -9.72
CA SER A 32 -10.22 8.69 -8.61
C SER A 32 -11.09 7.54 -9.09
N ILE A 33 -10.73 6.35 -8.68
CA ILE A 33 -11.46 5.12 -9.04
C ILE A 33 -11.57 4.19 -7.84
N SER A 34 -12.49 3.26 -7.92
CA SER A 34 -12.53 2.11 -7.01
C SER A 34 -12.19 0.81 -7.74
N ASN A 35 -11.64 -0.13 -7.03
CA ASN A 35 -11.40 -1.47 -7.54
C ASN A 35 -11.60 -2.53 -6.46
N SER A 36 -12.00 -3.72 -6.90
CA SER A 36 -12.14 -4.91 -6.06
C SER A 36 -11.62 -6.15 -6.78
N PHE A 37 -10.47 -6.00 -7.46
CA PHE A 37 -9.82 -7.12 -8.17
C PHE A 37 -9.33 -8.22 -7.24
N GLY A 38 -9.07 -7.90 -5.98
CA GLY A 38 -8.29 -8.75 -5.11
C GLY A 38 -6.82 -8.80 -5.54
N VAL A 39 -6.18 -9.92 -5.30
CA VAL A 39 -4.82 -10.21 -5.79
C VAL A 39 -4.92 -11.43 -6.70
N PRO A 40 -5.34 -11.24 -7.96
CA PRO A 40 -5.43 -12.35 -8.90
C PRO A 40 -4.03 -12.88 -9.18
N SER A 41 -3.84 -14.16 -8.96
CA SER A 41 -2.62 -14.87 -9.30
C SER A 41 -2.95 -16.09 -10.17
N ARG A 42 -1.98 -16.47 -10.98
CA ARG A 42 -1.98 -17.74 -11.69
C ARG A 42 -1.06 -18.71 -11.00
N ASP A 43 -1.02 -19.94 -11.48
CA ASP A 43 -0.06 -20.93 -10.98
C ASP A 43 1.38 -20.50 -11.24
N PRO A 44 2.34 -20.91 -10.40
CA PRO A 44 3.76 -20.55 -10.57
C PRO A 44 4.32 -20.88 -11.95
N ASP A 45 3.88 -21.97 -12.54
CA ASP A 45 4.30 -22.40 -13.88
C ASP A 45 3.91 -21.39 -14.99
N GLU A 46 2.90 -20.56 -14.75
CA GLU A 46 2.46 -19.50 -15.66
C GLU A 46 3.12 -18.16 -15.33
N TRP A 47 3.11 -17.71 -14.06
CA TRP A 47 3.58 -16.37 -13.73
C TRP A 47 5.10 -16.26 -13.62
N GLN A 48 5.83 -17.31 -13.21
CA GLN A 48 7.29 -17.23 -13.11
C GLN A 48 7.98 -17.00 -14.47
N PRO A 49 7.62 -17.71 -15.56
CA PRO A 49 8.17 -17.37 -16.89
C PRO A 49 7.86 -15.96 -17.34
N ASP A 50 6.68 -15.44 -17.02
CA ASP A 50 6.30 -14.07 -17.34
C ASP A 50 7.13 -13.04 -16.57
N MET A 51 7.31 -13.25 -15.28
CA MET A 51 8.16 -12.40 -14.44
C MET A 51 9.62 -12.41 -14.89
N ARG A 52 10.17 -13.58 -15.26
CA ARG A 52 11.53 -13.68 -15.84
C ARG A 52 11.68 -12.85 -17.12
N ARG A 53 10.66 -12.89 -18.00
CA ARG A 53 10.64 -12.05 -19.22
C ARG A 53 10.61 -10.57 -18.89
N ALA A 54 9.77 -10.18 -17.90
CA ALA A 54 9.67 -8.79 -17.48
C ALA A 54 10.99 -8.28 -16.87
N ILE A 55 11.64 -9.08 -16.02
CA ILE A 55 12.96 -8.75 -15.44
C ILE A 55 14.00 -8.59 -16.54
N ALA A 56 14.06 -9.53 -17.49
CA ALA A 56 15.01 -9.49 -18.61
C ALA A 56 14.77 -8.32 -19.58
N ALA A 57 13.55 -7.79 -19.62
CA ALA A 57 13.18 -6.65 -20.46
C ALA A 57 13.49 -5.28 -19.82
N ALA A 58 13.85 -5.26 -18.54
CA ALA A 58 14.21 -4.02 -17.85
C ALA A 58 15.46 -3.41 -18.50
N GLY A 59 15.34 -2.14 -18.89
CA GLY A 59 16.44 -1.37 -19.48
C GLY A 59 17.38 -0.76 -18.42
N PRO A 60 18.48 -0.13 -18.86
CA PRO A 60 19.40 0.54 -17.94
C PRO A 60 18.68 1.57 -17.07
N GLY A 61 18.90 1.50 -15.75
CA GLY A 61 18.26 2.39 -14.78
C GLY A 61 16.81 2.05 -14.45
N GLN A 62 16.28 0.96 -14.97
CA GLN A 62 14.95 0.44 -14.59
C GLN A 62 15.10 -0.68 -13.57
N VAL A 63 14.18 -0.69 -12.59
CA VAL A 63 14.07 -1.74 -11.58
C VAL A 63 12.67 -2.32 -11.64
N LEU A 64 12.58 -3.66 -11.72
CA LEU A 64 11.32 -4.37 -11.59
C LEU A 64 11.15 -4.78 -10.12
N LEU A 65 10.04 -4.37 -9.52
CA LEU A 65 9.68 -4.68 -8.14
C LEU A 65 8.50 -5.67 -8.14
N PRO A 66 8.74 -6.99 -8.06
CA PRO A 66 7.69 -7.97 -7.86
C PRO A 66 6.99 -7.77 -6.52
N SER A 67 5.66 -7.85 -6.52
CA SER A 67 4.88 -7.82 -5.29
C SER A 67 4.24 -9.18 -5.03
N PHE A 68 4.32 -9.67 -3.81
CA PHE A 68 3.78 -10.96 -3.40
C PHE A 68 3.05 -10.86 -2.05
N GLN A 69 2.25 -11.87 -1.75
CA GLN A 69 1.66 -12.10 -0.43
C GLN A 69 1.47 -13.60 -0.22
N GLY A 70 1.41 -14.04 1.02
CA GLY A 70 0.95 -15.38 1.36
C GLY A 70 -0.57 -15.49 1.25
N SER A 71 -1.06 -16.71 1.13
CA SER A 71 -2.49 -17.04 1.11
C SER A 71 -2.91 -17.57 2.47
N ARG A 72 -4.02 -17.07 2.98
CA ARG A 72 -4.62 -17.59 4.21
C ARG A 72 -5.84 -18.42 3.85
N VAL A 73 -5.83 -19.67 4.31
CA VAL A 73 -6.96 -20.58 4.16
C VAL A 73 -7.58 -20.90 5.53
N GLU A 74 -8.85 -21.28 5.53
CA GLU A 74 -9.55 -21.64 6.75
C GLU A 74 -8.85 -22.81 7.47
N GLY A 75 -8.66 -22.69 8.78
CA GLY A 75 -7.97 -23.68 9.60
C GLY A 75 -6.44 -23.62 9.57
N MET A 76 -5.84 -22.75 8.79
CA MET A 76 -4.40 -22.56 8.74
C MET A 76 -3.87 -21.97 10.04
N SER A 77 -2.81 -22.56 10.60
CA SER A 77 -2.12 -22.01 11.76
C SER A 77 -1.32 -20.74 11.42
N GLY A 78 -0.93 -19.98 12.44
CA GLY A 78 -0.05 -18.82 12.23
C GLY A 78 1.32 -19.21 11.65
N ASP A 79 1.84 -20.38 12.01
CA ASP A 79 3.12 -20.88 11.51
C ASP A 79 3.03 -21.34 10.05
N ASP A 80 1.92 -21.99 9.67
CA ASP A 80 1.66 -22.34 8.27
C ASP A 80 1.51 -21.09 7.40
N TYR A 81 0.87 -20.04 7.92
CA TYR A 81 0.74 -18.77 7.20
C TYR A 81 2.09 -18.07 6.99
N ILE A 82 2.98 -18.13 7.99
CA ILE A 82 4.36 -17.66 7.85
C ILE A 82 5.10 -18.50 6.80
N ALA A 83 4.96 -19.83 6.86
CA ALA A 83 5.61 -20.74 5.90
C ALA A 83 5.15 -20.50 4.46
N ASP A 84 3.88 -20.17 4.25
CA ASP A 84 3.34 -19.84 2.92
C ASP A 84 3.94 -18.54 2.35
N HIS A 85 4.15 -17.51 3.19
CA HIS A 85 4.88 -16.30 2.78
C HIS A 85 6.32 -16.62 2.37
N VAL A 86 7.01 -17.48 3.13
CA VAL A 86 8.38 -17.91 2.81
C VAL A 86 8.42 -18.67 1.49
N ALA A 87 7.48 -19.61 1.28
CA ALA A 87 7.39 -20.37 0.04
C ALA A 87 7.16 -19.46 -1.17
N THR A 88 6.24 -18.49 -1.03
CA THR A 88 5.96 -17.52 -2.09
C THR A 88 7.16 -16.62 -2.39
N ALA A 89 7.86 -16.13 -1.37
CA ALA A 89 9.08 -15.34 -1.54
C ALA A 89 10.18 -16.14 -2.27
N ARG A 90 10.35 -17.43 -1.96
CA ARG A 90 11.25 -18.33 -2.68
C ARG A 90 10.94 -18.41 -4.16
N LEU A 91 9.65 -18.63 -4.50
CA LEU A 91 9.19 -18.65 -5.89
C LEU A 91 9.49 -17.34 -6.64
N VAL A 92 9.39 -16.19 -5.95
CA VAL A 92 9.79 -14.90 -6.52
C VAL A 92 11.30 -14.84 -6.73
N CYS A 93 12.13 -15.29 -5.77
CA CYS A 93 13.59 -15.35 -5.93
C CYS A 93 14.02 -16.18 -7.13
N GLU A 94 13.35 -17.30 -7.40
CA GLU A 94 13.64 -18.20 -8.53
C GLU A 94 13.45 -17.53 -9.89
N THR A 95 12.75 -16.40 -9.96
CA THR A 95 12.61 -15.63 -11.20
C THR A 95 13.83 -14.75 -11.52
N GLY A 96 14.77 -14.61 -10.59
CA GLY A 96 15.92 -13.70 -10.68
C GLY A 96 15.63 -12.30 -10.17
N ALA A 97 14.56 -12.11 -9.38
CA ALA A 97 14.28 -10.82 -8.75
C ALA A 97 15.35 -10.42 -7.74
N ASP A 98 15.89 -9.20 -7.85
CA ASP A 98 16.92 -8.65 -6.96
C ASP A 98 16.33 -8.05 -5.68
N LEU A 99 15.05 -7.69 -5.68
CA LEU A 99 14.29 -7.15 -4.55
C LEU A 99 12.82 -7.53 -4.69
N MET A 100 12.04 -7.39 -3.63
CA MET A 100 10.61 -7.71 -3.69
C MET A 100 9.78 -6.92 -2.67
N GLU A 101 8.50 -6.74 -2.99
CA GLU A 101 7.52 -6.13 -2.10
C GLU A 101 6.59 -7.21 -1.52
N MET A 102 6.48 -7.26 -0.20
CA MET A 102 5.47 -8.06 0.50
C MET A 102 4.23 -7.21 0.76
N ASN A 103 3.11 -7.60 0.17
CA ASN A 103 1.84 -6.91 0.37
C ASN A 103 1.18 -7.38 1.68
N THR A 104 1.04 -6.48 2.64
CA THR A 104 0.39 -6.75 3.94
C THR A 104 -0.97 -6.09 4.10
N SER A 105 -1.51 -5.55 3.01
CA SER A 105 -2.71 -4.72 3.02
C SER A 105 -3.81 -5.22 2.08
N CYS A 106 -3.85 -6.54 1.81
CA CYS A 106 -4.92 -7.14 1.04
C CYS A 106 -6.15 -7.38 1.93
N PRO A 107 -7.32 -6.82 1.58
CA PRO A 107 -8.55 -7.02 2.38
C PRO A 107 -9.18 -8.42 2.19
N ASN A 108 -8.68 -9.23 1.27
CA ASN A 108 -9.30 -10.50 0.88
C ASN A 108 -8.89 -11.71 1.74
N GLU A 109 -8.20 -11.48 2.85
CA GLU A 109 -7.76 -12.57 3.75
C GLU A 109 -8.85 -13.09 4.70
N GLY A 110 -10.11 -12.78 4.42
CA GLY A 110 -11.27 -13.38 5.13
C GLY A 110 -11.51 -12.91 6.56
N HIS A 111 -10.71 -12.00 7.07
CA HIS A 111 -10.87 -11.37 8.37
C HIS A 111 -10.93 -9.85 8.21
N ASN A 112 -11.79 -9.18 8.99
CA ASN A 112 -11.98 -7.74 8.97
C ASN A 112 -10.74 -6.91 9.37
N ARG A 113 -9.55 -7.52 9.40
CA ARG A 113 -8.31 -6.90 9.82
C ARG A 113 -7.20 -7.22 8.83
N LEU A 114 -6.59 -6.18 8.28
CA LEU A 114 -5.45 -6.31 7.38
C LEU A 114 -4.21 -6.81 8.15
N LEU A 115 -3.34 -7.57 7.49
CA LEU A 115 -2.10 -8.08 8.09
C LEU A 115 -1.23 -6.94 8.67
N CYS A 116 -1.15 -5.78 8.00
CA CYS A 116 -0.40 -4.62 8.51
C CYS A 116 -0.94 -4.03 9.82
N HIS A 117 -2.11 -4.45 10.29
CA HIS A 117 -2.63 -4.07 11.61
C HIS A 117 -2.13 -5.00 12.74
N ASP A 118 -1.28 -5.98 12.42
CA ASP A 118 -0.59 -6.82 13.39
C ASP A 118 0.93 -6.74 13.21
N PRO A 119 1.57 -5.68 13.77
CA PRO A 119 3.01 -5.48 13.63
C PRO A 119 3.87 -6.64 14.13
N HIS A 120 3.40 -7.39 15.14
CA HIS A 120 4.12 -8.54 15.65
C HIS A 120 4.12 -9.71 14.67
N LEU A 121 2.98 -9.99 14.05
CA LEU A 121 2.90 -11.02 13.02
C LEU A 121 3.69 -10.63 11.77
N VAL A 122 3.60 -9.37 11.32
CA VAL A 122 4.42 -8.85 10.22
C VAL A 122 5.91 -9.00 10.54
N GLY A 123 6.33 -8.69 11.79
CA GLY A 123 7.71 -8.87 12.22
C GLY A 123 8.19 -10.33 12.11
N ARG A 124 7.37 -11.30 12.55
CA ARG A 124 7.67 -12.74 12.42
C ARG A 124 7.76 -13.18 10.95
N ILE A 125 6.82 -12.74 10.12
CA ILE A 125 6.81 -13.07 8.69
C ILE A 125 8.05 -12.49 8.00
N THR A 126 8.36 -11.20 8.22
CA THR A 126 9.52 -10.55 7.59
C THR A 126 10.84 -11.16 8.03
N GLU A 127 10.96 -11.60 9.28
CA GLU A 127 12.13 -12.33 9.78
C GLU A 127 12.30 -13.67 9.06
N ALA A 128 11.24 -14.45 8.94
CA ALA A 128 11.27 -15.73 8.25
C ALA A 128 11.54 -15.57 6.74
N VAL A 129 10.87 -14.62 6.09
CA VAL A 129 11.08 -14.28 4.68
C VAL A 129 12.52 -13.81 4.45
N LYS A 130 13.07 -12.96 5.32
CA LYS A 130 14.45 -12.48 5.21
C LYS A 130 15.47 -13.60 5.35
N GLY A 131 15.18 -14.60 6.20
CA GLY A 131 15.99 -15.81 6.30
C GLY A 131 16.05 -16.61 4.98
N GLU A 132 14.98 -16.60 4.20
CA GLU A 132 14.91 -17.27 2.89
C GLU A 132 15.57 -16.48 1.77
N ILE A 133 15.28 -15.16 1.68
CA ILE A 133 15.71 -14.33 0.54
C ILE A 133 17.16 -13.80 0.69
N GLY A 134 17.77 -13.95 1.87
CA GLY A 134 19.13 -13.48 2.16
C GLY A 134 19.25 -11.96 2.12
N ASP A 135 20.27 -11.45 1.45
CA ASP A 135 20.56 -10.00 1.40
C ASP A 135 19.64 -9.19 0.50
N ARG A 136 18.72 -9.82 -0.24
CA ARG A 136 17.79 -9.10 -1.10
C ARG A 136 16.94 -8.12 -0.30
N PRO A 137 16.77 -6.88 -0.77
CA PRO A 137 15.90 -5.92 -0.11
C PRO A 137 14.44 -6.42 -0.08
N LEU A 138 13.85 -6.35 1.10
CA LEU A 138 12.41 -6.60 1.32
C LEU A 138 11.72 -5.27 1.58
N ILE A 139 10.70 -4.98 0.79
CA ILE A 139 9.80 -3.85 0.94
C ILE A 139 8.49 -4.34 1.55
N VAL A 140 7.92 -3.62 2.50
CA VAL A 140 6.58 -3.93 3.04
C VAL A 140 5.58 -2.90 2.56
N LYS A 141 4.53 -3.37 1.87
CA LYS A 141 3.40 -2.54 1.45
C LYS A 141 2.39 -2.43 2.57
N LEU A 142 2.13 -1.19 2.99
CA LEU A 142 1.19 -0.86 4.06
C LEU A 142 -0.12 -0.27 3.52
N ALA A 143 -1.23 -0.54 4.22
CA ALA A 143 -2.41 0.30 4.16
C ALA A 143 -2.17 1.59 4.96
N TYR A 144 -3.14 2.50 4.90
CA TYR A 144 -3.15 3.64 5.82
C TYR A 144 -3.34 3.13 7.25
N ILE A 145 -2.42 3.49 8.14
CA ILE A 145 -2.50 3.24 9.58
C ILE A 145 -2.84 4.58 10.23
N PRO A 146 -4.10 4.79 10.65
CA PRO A 146 -4.50 6.07 11.24
C PRO A 146 -3.74 6.32 12.54
N PRO A 147 -3.37 7.57 12.81
CA PRO A 147 -2.84 7.95 14.12
C PRO A 147 -3.94 7.84 15.16
N THR A 148 -3.56 7.58 16.39
CA THR A 148 -4.49 7.65 17.53
C THR A 148 -4.43 9.06 18.12
N GLU A 149 -5.58 9.72 18.27
CA GLU A 149 -5.66 10.96 19.01
C GLU A 149 -5.69 10.62 20.53
N VAL A 150 -4.68 11.07 21.25
CA VAL A 150 -4.63 10.92 22.70
C VAL A 150 -4.71 12.28 23.40
N GLU A 151 -5.40 12.33 24.52
CA GLU A 151 -5.35 13.52 25.37
C GLU A 151 -3.97 13.63 26.01
N GLY A 152 -3.22 14.66 25.63
CA GLY A 152 -1.88 14.89 26.16
C GLY A 152 -1.45 16.34 26.00
N GLY A 153 -0.93 16.93 27.07
CA GLY A 153 -0.40 18.28 27.03
C GLY A 153 -1.18 19.32 27.83
N TRP A 154 -0.53 20.47 28.08
CA TRP A 154 -1.08 21.63 28.76
C TRP A 154 -1.43 22.69 27.71
N GLY A 155 -2.73 23.06 27.58
CA GLY A 155 -3.16 24.12 26.67
C GLY A 155 -4.52 23.83 26.01
N PRO A 156 -5.01 24.78 25.17
CA PRO A 156 -6.29 24.63 24.48
C PRO A 156 -6.30 23.51 23.44
N ASP A 157 -5.14 23.14 22.88
CA ASP A 157 -4.98 22.00 21.96
C ASP A 157 -4.36 20.82 22.69
N ARG A 158 -5.20 20.06 23.43
CA ARG A 158 -4.79 18.88 24.20
C ARG A 158 -4.65 17.60 23.36
N ARG A 159 -4.70 17.70 22.03
CA ARG A 159 -4.61 16.53 21.15
C ARG A 159 -3.16 16.32 20.74
N VAL A 160 -2.65 15.15 21.09
CA VAL A 160 -1.34 14.68 20.60
C VAL A 160 -1.60 13.55 19.62
N ILE A 161 -0.96 13.62 18.47
CA ILE A 161 -0.98 12.53 17.51
C ILE A 161 -0.06 11.43 18.03
N ASP A 162 -0.64 10.26 18.29
CA ASP A 162 0.10 9.07 18.69
C ASP A 162 0.28 8.14 17.52
N ASP A 163 1.53 7.97 17.10
CA ASP A 163 1.97 7.08 16.03
C ASP A 163 2.37 5.69 16.54
N ALA A 164 1.98 5.32 17.73
CA ALA A 164 2.46 4.09 18.38
C ALA A 164 2.31 2.84 17.50
N ALA A 165 1.20 2.70 16.77
CA ALA A 165 0.97 1.54 15.90
C ALA A 165 1.93 1.53 14.71
N LEU A 166 2.15 2.68 14.07
CA LEU A 166 3.08 2.81 12.94
C LEU A 166 4.53 2.66 13.40
N GLU A 167 4.90 3.27 14.54
CA GLU A 167 6.23 3.10 15.12
C GLU A 167 6.48 1.65 15.54
N LEU A 168 5.48 0.95 16.09
CA LEU A 168 5.61 -0.47 16.41
C LEU A 168 5.89 -1.31 15.16
N MET A 169 5.24 -1.01 14.03
CA MET A 169 5.54 -1.64 12.75
C MET A 169 7.01 -1.45 12.38
N VAL A 170 7.53 -0.23 12.44
CA VAL A 170 8.92 0.08 12.15
C VAL A 170 9.87 -0.66 13.11
N ARG A 171 9.56 -0.70 14.40
CA ARG A 171 10.37 -1.39 15.42
C ARG A 171 10.39 -2.91 15.26
N GLN A 172 9.28 -3.51 14.82
CA GLN A 172 9.19 -4.96 14.59
C GLN A 172 9.83 -5.41 13.27
N THR A 173 10.14 -4.49 12.38
CA THR A 173 10.63 -4.79 11.03
C THR A 173 11.94 -4.07 10.71
N ALA A 174 11.92 -2.83 10.23
CA ALA A 174 13.11 -2.10 9.80
C ALA A 174 14.18 -1.95 10.90
N ALA A 175 13.77 -1.68 12.15
CA ALA A 175 14.71 -1.61 13.27
C ALA A 175 15.40 -2.95 13.60
N ARG A 176 14.84 -4.07 13.12
CA ARG A 176 15.46 -5.41 13.19
C ARG A 176 16.28 -5.77 11.94
N GLY A 177 16.32 -4.88 10.94
CA GLY A 177 17.02 -5.11 9.68
C GLY A 177 16.30 -6.04 8.70
N THR A 178 15.08 -6.46 9.00
CA THR A 178 14.31 -7.38 8.13
C THR A 178 13.65 -6.69 6.95
N VAL A 179 13.41 -5.37 7.02
CA VAL A 179 12.77 -4.56 5.99
C VAL A 179 13.65 -3.37 5.64
N GLN A 180 13.87 -3.14 4.36
CA GLN A 180 14.70 -2.06 3.83
C GLN A 180 13.89 -0.88 3.31
N ALA A 181 12.57 -1.07 3.07
CA ALA A 181 11.69 0.02 2.67
C ALA A 181 10.23 -0.24 3.06
N PHE A 182 9.45 0.85 3.22
CA PHE A 182 8.00 0.80 3.29
C PHE A 182 7.39 1.44 2.06
N SER A 183 6.42 0.74 1.43
CA SER A 183 5.60 1.27 0.35
C SER A 183 4.23 1.64 0.91
N THR A 184 3.82 2.87 0.78
CA THR A 184 2.60 3.41 1.41
C THR A 184 1.93 4.46 0.53
N ILE A 185 0.63 4.35 0.31
CA ILE A 185 -0.36 3.45 0.87
C ILE A 185 -1.01 2.56 -0.20
N ASN A 186 -1.64 1.46 0.22
CA ASN A 186 -2.58 0.73 -0.62
C ASN A 186 -3.92 1.51 -0.68
N THR A 187 -4.95 0.94 -1.34
CA THR A 187 -6.28 1.54 -1.43
C THR A 187 -6.94 1.70 -0.06
N ILE A 188 -7.85 2.67 0.06
CA ILE A 188 -8.67 2.88 1.24
C ILE A 188 -10.04 2.24 1.01
N SER A 189 -10.46 1.35 1.92
CA SER A 189 -11.77 0.69 1.85
C SER A 189 -12.88 1.69 2.16
N ALA A 190 -13.83 1.86 1.23
CA ALA A 190 -15.00 2.70 1.42
C ALA A 190 -16.27 1.97 1.00
N ARG A 191 -17.40 2.31 1.62
CA ARG A 191 -18.73 1.93 1.15
C ARG A 191 -19.03 2.70 -0.13
N LEU A 192 -19.42 2.00 -1.21
CA LEU A 192 -19.73 2.62 -2.49
C LEU A 192 -21.24 2.66 -2.71
N VAL A 193 -21.75 3.83 -3.02
CA VAL A 193 -23.18 4.07 -3.25
C VAL A 193 -23.42 4.62 -4.65
N ASP A 194 -24.59 4.29 -5.19
CA ASP A 194 -25.11 4.91 -6.40
C ASP A 194 -25.75 6.28 -6.10
N ALA A 195 -26.27 6.96 -7.12
CA ALA A 195 -26.92 8.27 -7.00
C ALA A 195 -28.15 8.28 -6.10
N ASN A 196 -28.71 7.12 -5.77
CA ASN A 196 -29.88 6.97 -4.89
C ASN A 196 -29.49 6.52 -3.47
N GLY A 197 -28.19 6.41 -3.18
CA GLY A 197 -27.66 5.92 -1.91
C GLY A 197 -27.70 4.40 -1.74
N GLY A 198 -28.09 3.66 -2.79
CA GLY A 198 -28.05 2.20 -2.83
C GLY A 198 -26.64 1.65 -3.07
N GLN A 199 -26.48 0.31 -2.97
CA GLN A 199 -25.21 -0.36 -3.27
C GLN A 199 -24.85 -0.14 -4.75
N ALA A 200 -23.69 0.46 -5.02
CA ALA A 200 -23.22 0.72 -6.39
C ALA A 200 -22.63 -0.50 -7.08
N LEU A 201 -21.95 -1.38 -6.34
CA LEU A 201 -21.27 -2.54 -6.95
C LEU A 201 -22.26 -3.70 -7.16
N PRO A 202 -22.18 -4.41 -8.30
CA PRO A 202 -23.02 -5.56 -8.55
C PRO A 202 -22.65 -6.74 -7.64
N GLY A 203 -23.67 -7.53 -7.26
CA GLY A 203 -23.50 -8.73 -6.43
C GLY A 203 -23.86 -8.49 -4.95
N LYS A 204 -24.40 -9.51 -4.31
CA LYS A 204 -24.84 -9.44 -2.91
C LYS A 204 -23.66 -9.24 -1.97
N GLY A 205 -23.77 -8.29 -1.03
CA GLY A 205 -22.78 -8.03 0.01
C GLY A 205 -21.49 -7.36 -0.50
N ARG A 206 -21.52 -6.75 -1.68
CA ARG A 206 -20.40 -6.01 -2.26
C ARG A 206 -20.60 -4.50 -2.12
N ASP A 207 -20.79 -4.06 -0.90
CA ASP A 207 -21.02 -2.66 -0.55
C ASP A 207 -19.74 -1.85 -0.39
N ARG A 208 -18.58 -2.54 -0.18
CA ARG A 208 -17.29 -1.88 0.00
C ARG A 208 -16.29 -2.26 -1.10
N SER A 209 -15.40 -1.32 -1.41
CA SER A 209 -14.29 -1.50 -2.36
C SER A 209 -13.12 -0.60 -2.00
N GLY A 210 -11.93 -0.91 -2.52
CA GLY A 210 -10.77 -0.06 -2.38
C GLY A 210 -10.87 1.17 -3.28
N VAL A 211 -10.84 2.36 -2.71
CA VAL A 211 -10.72 3.63 -3.43
C VAL A 211 -9.26 3.98 -3.62
N CYS A 212 -8.91 4.45 -4.81
CA CYS A 212 -7.55 4.86 -5.20
C CYS A 212 -7.59 6.07 -6.15
N GLY A 213 -6.42 6.57 -6.50
CA GLY A 213 -6.27 7.80 -7.26
C GLY A 213 -6.24 9.03 -6.37
N SER A 214 -6.60 10.19 -6.89
CA SER A 214 -6.48 11.48 -6.21
C SER A 214 -7.16 11.54 -4.84
N ALA A 215 -8.25 10.79 -4.66
CA ALA A 215 -9.00 10.74 -3.41
C ALA A 215 -8.15 10.34 -2.19
N ILE A 216 -7.12 9.51 -2.37
CA ILE A 216 -6.29 9.01 -1.26
C ILE A 216 -4.95 9.73 -1.12
N ARG A 217 -4.70 10.79 -1.90
CA ARG A 217 -3.42 11.49 -1.89
C ARG A 217 -3.08 12.07 -0.52
N GLY A 218 -4.04 12.70 0.16
CA GLY A 218 -3.83 13.28 1.49
C GLY A 218 -3.38 12.23 2.51
N ALA A 219 -4.02 11.08 2.52
CA ALA A 219 -3.65 9.97 3.40
C ALA A 219 -2.27 9.39 3.05
N GLY A 220 -1.92 9.32 1.76
CA GLY A 220 -0.59 8.89 1.33
C GLY A 220 0.51 9.84 1.77
N LEU A 221 0.32 11.16 1.63
CA LEU A 221 1.26 12.19 2.08
C LEU A 221 1.42 12.17 3.61
N ASP A 222 0.32 12.01 4.35
CA ASP A 222 0.34 11.87 5.82
C ASP A 222 1.21 10.68 6.25
N MET A 223 0.98 9.50 5.69
CA MET A 223 1.76 8.30 6.03
C MET A 223 3.24 8.45 5.72
N VAL A 224 3.59 9.07 4.58
CA VAL A 224 4.99 9.33 4.21
C VAL A 224 5.65 10.26 5.22
N SER A 225 5.00 11.38 5.56
CA SER A 225 5.52 12.35 6.53
C SER A 225 5.75 11.74 7.91
N ARG A 226 4.81 10.90 8.37
CA ARG A 226 4.90 10.21 9.66
C ARG A 226 6.02 9.17 9.67
N LEU A 227 6.17 8.38 8.61
CA LEU A 227 7.29 7.44 8.46
C LEU A 227 8.63 8.17 8.42
N ALA A 228 8.73 9.32 7.73
CA ALA A 228 9.94 10.13 7.71
C ALA A 228 10.30 10.66 9.10
N ALA A 229 9.32 11.15 9.86
CA ALA A 229 9.52 11.59 11.23
C ALA A 229 9.95 10.45 12.18
N ILE A 230 9.37 9.25 12.03
CA ILE A 230 9.77 8.06 12.79
C ILE A 230 11.20 7.64 12.43
N ARG A 231 11.55 7.64 11.13
CA ARG A 231 12.89 7.32 10.62
C ARG A 231 13.96 8.22 11.25
N GLU A 232 13.71 9.52 11.22
CA GLU A 232 14.62 10.52 11.81
C GLU A 232 14.75 10.34 13.33
N ARG A 233 13.64 10.25 14.04
CA ARG A 233 13.61 10.11 15.50
C ARG A 233 14.29 8.85 16.01
N LEU A 234 14.19 7.76 15.27
CA LEU A 234 14.82 6.48 15.64
C LEU A 234 16.24 6.30 15.08
N GLY A 235 16.71 7.22 14.23
CA GLY A 235 18.02 7.13 13.59
C GLY A 235 18.16 5.91 12.68
N LEU A 236 17.08 5.53 11.98
CA LEU A 236 17.05 4.35 11.12
C LEU A 236 17.29 4.74 9.65
N ASP A 237 17.75 3.75 8.86
CA ASP A 237 18.03 3.90 7.43
C ASP A 237 17.15 2.93 6.63
N TYR A 238 15.87 3.25 6.48
CA TYR A 238 14.96 2.58 5.57
C TYR A 238 14.42 3.57 4.53
N ALA A 239 14.17 3.10 3.33
CA ALA A 239 13.58 3.93 2.29
C ALA A 239 12.05 4.02 2.44
N ILE A 240 11.48 5.13 1.94
CA ILE A 240 10.03 5.37 1.93
C ILE A 240 9.58 5.51 0.48
N ILE A 241 8.70 4.61 0.05
CA ILE A 241 8.08 4.61 -1.26
C ILE A 241 6.67 5.19 -1.13
N GLY A 242 6.50 6.43 -1.60
CA GLY A 242 5.20 7.10 -1.57
C GLY A 242 4.33 6.66 -2.74
N VAL A 243 3.11 6.22 -2.47
CA VAL A 243 2.13 5.85 -3.48
C VAL A 243 0.70 6.18 -3.01
N GLY A 244 -0.11 6.68 -3.93
CA GLY A 244 -1.50 7.05 -3.69
C GLY A 244 -1.80 8.44 -4.24
N GLY A 245 -2.61 8.53 -5.29
CA GLY A 245 -3.05 9.79 -5.86
C GLY A 245 -2.00 10.60 -6.61
N VAL A 246 -0.91 9.98 -7.02
CA VAL A 246 0.07 10.61 -7.93
C VAL A 246 -0.49 10.57 -9.33
N VAL A 247 -1.04 11.68 -9.80
CA VAL A 247 -1.72 11.82 -11.10
C VAL A 247 -1.13 12.94 -11.96
N ALA A 248 -0.23 13.75 -11.38
CA ALA A 248 0.43 14.86 -12.05
C ALA A 248 1.86 15.08 -11.47
N PRO A 249 2.75 15.82 -12.16
CA PRO A 249 4.11 16.11 -11.68
C PRO A 249 4.17 16.79 -10.30
N GLU A 250 3.24 17.68 -10.02
CA GLU A 250 3.14 18.35 -8.71
C GLU A 250 2.87 17.38 -7.56
N ASP A 251 2.15 16.29 -7.81
CA ASP A 251 1.93 15.26 -6.80
C ASP A 251 3.24 14.51 -6.47
N TYR A 252 4.05 14.22 -7.49
CA TYR A 252 5.38 13.65 -7.30
C TYR A 252 6.23 14.55 -6.39
N ARG A 253 6.29 15.86 -6.70
CA ARG A 253 7.04 16.82 -5.87
C ARG A 253 6.51 16.89 -4.44
N ALA A 254 5.19 16.83 -4.25
CA ALA A 254 4.59 16.82 -2.92
C ALA A 254 5.04 15.60 -2.11
N TYR A 255 5.08 14.41 -2.71
CA TYR A 255 5.58 13.20 -2.05
C TYR A 255 7.08 13.29 -1.72
N ARG A 256 7.90 13.83 -2.63
CA ARG A 256 9.32 14.07 -2.38
C ARG A 256 9.52 15.03 -1.21
N ALA A 257 8.77 16.12 -1.17
CA ALA A 257 8.80 17.11 -0.09
C ALA A 257 8.31 16.54 1.26
N ALA A 258 7.37 15.56 1.24
CA ALA A 258 6.92 14.86 2.43
C ALA A 258 7.94 13.85 2.99
N GLY A 259 9.02 13.54 2.26
CA GLY A 259 10.10 12.66 2.69
C GLY A 259 10.15 11.30 1.99
N ALA A 260 9.40 11.11 0.90
CA ALA A 260 9.52 9.91 0.08
C ALA A 260 10.86 9.87 -0.67
N ASP A 261 11.53 8.72 -0.63
CA ASP A 261 12.77 8.47 -1.40
C ASP A 261 12.45 8.04 -2.83
N VAL A 262 11.34 7.31 -3.00
CA VAL A 262 10.80 6.86 -4.29
C VAL A 262 9.32 7.18 -4.34
N VAL A 263 8.77 7.45 -5.53
CA VAL A 263 7.35 7.72 -5.74
C VAL A 263 6.81 6.79 -6.81
N MET A 264 5.64 6.18 -6.55
CA MET A 264 4.95 5.29 -7.47
C MET A 264 3.58 5.85 -7.84
N SER A 265 3.12 5.52 -9.03
CA SER A 265 1.77 5.83 -9.50
C SER A 265 1.12 4.58 -10.09
N ALA A 266 -0.14 4.33 -9.73
CA ALA A 266 -0.96 3.30 -10.34
C ALA A 266 -2.08 3.94 -11.18
N THR A 267 -3.09 4.53 -10.54
CA THR A 267 -4.24 5.15 -11.20
C THR A 267 -3.82 6.25 -12.19
N GLY A 268 -2.86 7.10 -11.81
CA GLY A 268 -2.34 8.16 -12.68
C GLY A 268 -1.66 7.60 -13.93
N ALA A 269 -0.84 6.55 -13.77
CA ALA A 269 -0.16 5.90 -14.90
C ALA A 269 -1.13 5.11 -15.81
N MET A 270 -2.21 4.57 -15.26
CA MET A 270 -3.29 3.95 -16.06
C MET A 270 -4.07 4.99 -16.87
N TRP A 271 -4.26 6.18 -16.31
CA TRP A 271 -4.98 7.29 -16.97
C TRP A 271 -4.13 8.02 -17.99
N ASP A 272 -2.86 8.25 -17.66
CA ASP A 272 -1.88 8.95 -18.50
C ASP A 272 -0.59 8.12 -18.60
N ALA A 273 -0.43 7.39 -19.69
CA ALA A 273 0.74 6.56 -19.95
C ALA A 273 2.06 7.37 -20.02
N GLU A 274 1.96 8.68 -20.27
CA GLU A 274 3.10 9.59 -20.36
C GLU A 274 3.46 10.26 -19.01
N LEU A 275 2.74 9.93 -17.93
CA LEU A 275 2.91 10.59 -16.63
C LEU A 275 4.37 10.55 -16.15
N ALA A 276 5.02 9.39 -16.22
CA ALA A 276 6.41 9.26 -15.79
C ALA A 276 7.38 10.14 -16.62
N ARG A 277 7.12 10.28 -17.93
CA ARG A 277 7.89 11.17 -18.81
C ARG A 277 7.68 12.64 -18.46
N LYS A 278 6.43 13.01 -18.16
CA LYS A 278 6.07 14.38 -17.74
C LYS A 278 6.76 14.74 -16.42
N ILE A 279 6.73 13.82 -15.44
CA ILE A 279 7.42 14.00 -14.15
C ILE A 279 8.92 14.24 -14.39
N LYS A 280 9.58 13.38 -15.18
CA LYS A 280 11.02 13.51 -15.47
C LYS A 280 11.40 14.77 -16.26
N ALA A 281 10.47 15.36 -16.99
CA ALA A 281 10.71 16.59 -17.73
C ALA A 281 10.53 17.86 -16.87
N ASP A 282 9.89 17.72 -15.72
CA ASP A 282 9.54 18.79 -14.80
C ASP A 282 10.45 18.80 -13.54
N ASP A 283 11.24 17.73 -13.34
CA ASP A 283 12.20 17.55 -12.24
C ASP A 283 13.60 18.05 -12.65
#